data_f21fcaa52b800f5b06ef948a55361d2f
#
_entry.id   f21fcaa52b800f5b06ef948a55361d2f
#
_cell.length_a   1.000
_cell.length_b   1.000
_cell.length_c   1.000
_cell.angle_alpha   90.00
_cell.angle_beta   90.00
_cell.angle_gamma   90.00
#
_symmetry.space_group_name_H-M   'P 1'
#
loop_
_entity.id
_entity.type
_entity.pdbx_description
1 polymer ?
#
loop_
_entity_poly.entity_id
_entity_poly.type
_entity_poly.pdbx_seq_one_letter_code
_entity_poly.pdbx_strand_id
1 'polypeptide(L)'
;MARNSISDELIIETSARLSNKVGLDNLSLKMIAEELDIKSPSLYNHISSLDDIKEKLMIYGWKELGEKAIDSAVGVSGYDALRKMCYAFYDYTINNKGVFQAMLWYNKFKSDEMANATIKIFGILHKILEPLNISSNNVEHIIRTLRSFLEGFSLLVNNNSFGNPISIKESFDLSLDIIINGIKSLEGVD
;
A
#
# COMPACT_ATOMS: atom_id res chain seq x y z
N MET A 1 32.60 -15.33 14.38
CA MET A 1 31.18 -15.01 14.07
C MET A 1 31.13 -14.60 12.62
N ALA A 2 30.40 -15.34 11.78
CA ALA A 2 30.24 -14.98 10.36
C ALA A 2 29.51 -13.63 10.31
N ARG A 3 30.14 -12.62 9.71
CA ARG A 3 29.47 -11.36 9.37
C ARG A 3 28.40 -11.73 8.34
N ASN A 4 27.13 -11.73 8.75
CA ASN A 4 26.05 -11.84 7.78
C ASN A 4 26.28 -10.76 6.72
N SER A 5 26.43 -11.18 5.47
CA SER A 5 26.54 -10.24 4.36
C SER A 5 25.21 -9.45 4.32
N ILE A 6 25.33 -8.13 4.38
CA ILE A 6 24.16 -7.25 4.29
C ILE A 6 23.58 -7.42 2.89
N SER A 7 22.29 -7.70 2.82
CA SER A 7 21.53 -7.76 1.56
C SER A 7 20.73 -6.48 1.36
N ASP A 8 20.41 -6.17 0.10
CA ASP A 8 19.50 -5.07 -0.24
C ASP A 8 18.14 -5.24 0.44
N GLU A 9 17.66 -6.48 0.52
CA GLU A 9 16.40 -6.84 1.19
C GLU A 9 16.43 -6.45 2.68
N LEU A 10 17.47 -6.83 3.41
CA LEU A 10 17.63 -6.46 4.82
C LEU A 10 17.67 -4.94 5.03
N ILE A 11 18.31 -4.20 4.10
CA ILE A 11 18.34 -2.75 4.14
C ILE A 11 16.92 -2.17 3.98
N ILE A 12 16.14 -2.69 3.04
CA ILE A 12 14.77 -2.21 2.78
C ILE A 12 13.83 -2.55 3.93
N GLU A 13 13.87 -3.77 4.46
CA GLU A 13 13.08 -4.18 5.63
C GLU A 13 13.40 -3.33 6.86
N THR A 14 14.69 -3.06 7.11
CA THR A 14 15.14 -2.19 8.20
C THR A 14 14.64 -0.76 7.98
N SER A 15 14.73 -0.25 6.76
CA SER A 15 14.22 1.07 6.38
C SER A 15 12.70 1.17 6.54
N ALA A 16 11.96 0.12 6.18
CA ALA A 16 10.51 0.04 6.38
C ALA A 16 10.14 0.12 7.86
N ARG A 17 10.80 -0.69 8.70
CA ARG A 17 10.59 -0.68 10.15
C ARG A 17 10.92 0.68 10.77
N LEU A 18 12.03 1.29 10.39
CA LEU A 18 12.42 2.61 10.86
C LEU A 18 11.45 3.69 10.38
N SER A 19 11.08 3.70 9.09
CA SER A 19 10.11 4.67 8.56
C SER A 19 8.76 4.59 9.26
N ASN A 20 8.29 3.38 9.59
CA ASN A 20 7.06 3.19 10.36
C ASN A 20 7.15 3.72 11.79
N LYS A 21 8.35 3.74 12.38
CA LYS A 21 8.61 4.23 13.75
C LYS A 21 8.74 5.75 13.82
N VAL A 22 9.49 6.35 12.90
CA VAL A 22 9.87 7.77 12.97
C VAL A 22 9.18 8.65 11.91
N GLY A 23 8.48 8.07 10.95
CA GLY A 23 7.95 8.73 9.76
C GLY A 23 8.97 8.75 8.61
N LEU A 24 8.47 8.73 7.37
CA LEU A 24 9.33 8.71 6.17
C LEU A 24 10.23 9.96 6.06
N ASP A 25 9.71 11.12 6.43
CA ASP A 25 10.44 12.39 6.34
C ASP A 25 11.60 12.50 7.33
N ASN A 26 11.54 11.75 8.44
CA ASN A 26 12.59 11.71 9.45
C ASN A 26 13.59 10.56 9.24
N LEU A 27 13.35 9.69 8.25
CA LEU A 27 14.27 8.60 7.91
C LEU A 27 15.58 9.16 7.37
N SER A 28 16.70 8.61 7.82
CA SER A 28 18.03 8.99 7.35
C SER A 28 18.93 7.78 7.12
N LEU A 29 19.89 7.90 6.20
CA LEU A 29 20.88 6.86 5.92
C LEU A 29 21.74 6.52 7.16
N LYS A 30 21.98 7.52 8.01
CA LYS A 30 22.70 7.34 9.26
C LYS A 30 21.94 6.39 10.20
N MET A 31 20.62 6.61 10.38
CA MET A 31 19.79 5.73 11.21
C MET A 31 19.75 4.29 10.70
N ILE A 32 19.68 4.12 9.38
CA ILE A 32 19.68 2.79 8.75
C ILE A 32 21.02 2.10 9.00
N ALA A 33 22.15 2.80 8.82
CA ALA A 33 23.46 2.25 9.04
C ALA A 33 23.69 1.87 10.53
N GLU A 34 23.25 2.72 11.46
CA GLU A 34 23.32 2.47 12.90
C GLU A 34 22.49 1.25 13.30
N GLU A 35 21.28 1.12 12.77
CA GLU A 35 20.40 -0.02 13.07
C GLU A 35 20.94 -1.34 12.53
N LEU A 36 21.67 -1.31 11.41
CA LEU A 36 22.32 -2.46 10.79
C LEU A 36 23.70 -2.77 11.37
N ASP A 37 24.17 -1.96 12.34
CA ASP A 37 25.53 -2.04 12.92
C ASP A 37 26.64 -2.02 11.84
N ILE A 38 26.50 -1.09 10.88
CA ILE A 38 27.48 -0.86 9.82
C ILE A 38 27.92 0.59 9.73
N LYS A 39 29.04 0.82 9.06
CA LYS A 39 29.47 2.18 8.74
C LYS A 39 28.68 2.71 7.53
N SER A 40 28.30 3.99 7.56
CA SER A 40 27.57 4.63 6.44
C SER A 40 28.22 4.40 5.05
N PRO A 41 29.56 4.40 4.86
CA PRO A 41 30.16 4.06 3.57
C PRO A 41 29.79 2.66 3.05
N SER A 42 29.58 1.69 3.95
CA SER A 42 29.17 0.33 3.54
C SER A 42 27.76 0.29 2.97
N LEU A 43 26.87 1.18 3.45
CA LEU A 43 25.51 1.30 2.94
C LEU A 43 25.48 1.76 1.48
N TYR A 44 26.39 2.67 1.09
CA TYR A 44 26.49 3.16 -0.28
C TYR A 44 26.95 2.14 -1.33
N ASN A 45 27.39 0.95 -0.91
CA ASN A 45 27.63 -0.17 -1.83
C ASN A 45 26.32 -0.79 -2.34
N HIS A 46 25.18 -0.53 -1.66
CA HIS A 46 23.86 -1.12 -1.92
C HIS A 46 22.83 -0.09 -2.38
N ILE A 47 23.00 1.16 -1.98
CA ILE A 47 22.05 2.23 -2.26
C ILE A 47 22.78 3.49 -2.71
N SER A 48 22.15 4.27 -3.58
CA SER A 48 22.75 5.50 -4.11
C SER A 48 22.41 6.76 -3.29
N SER A 49 21.24 6.80 -2.67
CA SER A 49 20.73 7.96 -1.97
C SER A 49 19.57 7.63 -1.04
N LEU A 50 19.10 8.61 -0.27
CA LEU A 50 17.86 8.49 0.51
C LEU A 50 16.62 8.38 -0.41
N ASP A 51 16.63 9.04 -1.56
CA ASP A 51 15.53 8.94 -2.54
C ASP A 51 15.48 7.53 -3.17
N ASP A 52 16.61 6.88 -3.38
CA ASP A 52 16.69 5.47 -3.79
C ASP A 52 16.03 4.55 -2.73
N ILE A 53 16.29 4.78 -1.44
CA ILE A 53 15.59 4.07 -0.35
C ILE A 53 14.08 4.32 -0.41
N LYS A 54 13.65 5.56 -0.63
CA LYS A 54 12.21 5.89 -0.69
C LYS A 54 11.53 5.23 -1.89
N GLU A 55 12.19 5.15 -3.05
CA GLU A 55 11.70 4.41 -4.21
C GLU A 55 11.57 2.91 -3.90
N LYS A 56 12.61 2.31 -3.31
CA LYS A 56 12.59 0.91 -2.91
C LYS A 56 11.53 0.61 -1.85
N LEU A 57 11.31 1.53 -0.88
CA LEU A 57 10.22 1.42 0.10
C LEU A 57 8.83 1.48 -0.55
N MET A 58 8.66 2.32 -1.56
CA MET A 58 7.42 2.39 -2.34
C MET A 58 7.14 1.06 -3.04
N ILE A 59 8.14 0.50 -3.73
CA ILE A 59 8.04 -0.79 -4.42
C ILE A 59 7.76 -1.92 -3.42
N TYR A 60 8.48 -1.94 -2.30
CA TYR A 60 8.28 -2.88 -1.20
C TYR A 60 6.84 -2.82 -0.67
N GLY A 61 6.34 -1.61 -0.38
CA GLY A 61 4.98 -1.43 0.13
C GLY A 61 3.90 -1.93 -0.82
N TRP A 62 4.03 -1.66 -2.13
CA TRP A 62 3.07 -2.16 -3.12
C TRP A 62 3.15 -3.68 -3.32
N LYS A 63 4.34 -4.30 -3.24
CA LYS A 63 4.51 -5.76 -3.27
C LYS A 63 3.84 -6.42 -2.06
N GLU A 64 4.16 -5.96 -0.86
CA GLU A 64 3.59 -6.47 0.39
C GLU A 64 2.06 -6.33 0.44
N LEU A 65 1.55 -5.15 0.07
CA LEU A 65 0.12 -4.92 0.00
C LEU A 65 -0.55 -5.84 -1.04
N GLY A 66 0.08 -6.02 -2.21
CA GLY A 66 -0.43 -6.91 -3.24
C GLY A 66 -0.58 -8.34 -2.76
N GLU A 67 0.39 -8.88 -2.03
CA GLU A 67 0.34 -10.21 -1.44
C GLU A 67 -0.77 -10.33 -0.39
N LYS A 68 -0.85 -9.40 0.55
CA LYS A 68 -1.92 -9.37 1.56
C LYS A 68 -3.32 -9.24 0.97
N ALA A 69 -3.47 -8.43 -0.07
CA ALA A 69 -4.74 -8.28 -0.78
C ALA A 69 -5.17 -9.58 -1.46
N ILE A 70 -4.24 -10.27 -2.14
CA ILE A 70 -4.49 -11.58 -2.76
C ILE A 70 -4.87 -12.61 -1.71
N ASP A 71 -4.09 -12.73 -0.63
CA ASP A 71 -4.35 -13.68 0.45
C ASP A 71 -5.73 -13.46 1.09
N SER A 72 -6.13 -12.20 1.26
CA SER A 72 -7.44 -11.85 1.82
C SER A 72 -8.61 -12.31 0.95
N ALA A 73 -8.41 -12.42 -0.35
CA ALA A 73 -9.43 -12.81 -1.32
C ALA A 73 -9.48 -14.34 -1.56
N VAL A 74 -8.58 -15.12 -0.97
CA VAL A 74 -8.60 -16.59 -1.12
C VAL A 74 -9.89 -17.18 -0.56
N GLY A 75 -10.56 -18.01 -1.35
CA GLY A 75 -11.79 -18.72 -0.97
C GLY A 75 -13.07 -17.87 -0.99
N VAL A 76 -13.00 -16.62 -1.46
CA VAL A 76 -14.17 -15.75 -1.64
C VAL A 76 -14.15 -15.13 -3.04
N SER A 77 -15.30 -14.57 -3.49
CA SER A 77 -15.44 -13.96 -4.81
C SER A 77 -16.37 -12.74 -4.75
N GLY A 78 -16.46 -12.00 -5.85
CA GLY A 78 -17.37 -10.86 -6.00
C GLY A 78 -17.20 -9.81 -4.90
N TYR A 79 -18.31 -9.34 -4.35
CA TYR A 79 -18.32 -8.27 -3.35
C TYR A 79 -17.64 -8.65 -2.02
N ASP A 80 -17.65 -9.94 -1.64
CA ASP A 80 -16.96 -10.37 -0.42
C ASP A 80 -15.44 -10.30 -0.60
N ALA A 81 -14.93 -10.70 -1.77
CA ALA A 81 -13.52 -10.55 -2.10
C ALA A 81 -13.12 -9.07 -2.16
N LEU A 82 -13.94 -8.24 -2.81
CA LEU A 82 -13.71 -6.79 -2.89
C LEU A 82 -13.62 -6.16 -1.49
N ARG A 83 -14.57 -6.50 -0.62
CA ARG A 83 -14.60 -6.03 0.77
C ARG A 83 -13.33 -6.44 1.54
N LYS A 84 -12.97 -7.71 1.46
CA LYS A 84 -11.77 -8.22 2.15
C LYS A 84 -10.48 -7.54 1.66
N MET A 85 -10.36 -7.28 0.37
CA MET A 85 -9.23 -6.52 -0.18
C MET A 85 -9.18 -5.08 0.34
N CYS A 86 -10.34 -4.41 0.44
CA CYS A 86 -10.40 -3.06 1.00
C CYS A 86 -9.96 -3.03 2.48
N TYR A 87 -10.35 -4.02 3.27
CA TYR A 87 -9.86 -4.15 4.65
C TYR A 87 -8.36 -4.45 4.70
N ALA A 88 -7.87 -5.35 3.86
CA ALA A 88 -6.44 -5.65 3.79
C ALA A 88 -5.61 -4.41 3.45
N PHE A 89 -6.10 -3.58 2.52
CA PHE A 89 -5.49 -2.29 2.18
C PHE A 89 -5.48 -1.36 3.41
N TYR A 90 -6.63 -1.15 4.02
CA TYR A 90 -6.78 -0.28 5.18
C TYR A 90 -5.87 -0.72 6.33
N ASP A 91 -5.94 -2.00 6.73
CA ASP A 91 -5.14 -2.55 7.82
C ASP A 91 -3.64 -2.44 7.54
N TYR A 92 -3.23 -2.71 6.28
CA TYR A 92 -1.83 -2.57 5.91
C TYR A 92 -1.35 -1.13 6.07
N THR A 93 -2.09 -0.17 5.55
CA THR A 93 -1.67 1.24 5.50
C THR A 93 -1.66 1.92 6.85
N ILE A 94 -2.58 1.57 7.77
CA ILE A 94 -2.57 2.12 9.13
C ILE A 94 -1.48 1.51 10.02
N ASN A 95 -1.08 0.25 9.75
CA ASN A 95 -0.01 -0.43 10.49
C ASN A 95 1.39 -0.13 9.90
N ASN A 96 1.48 0.43 8.69
CA ASN A 96 2.72 0.72 7.98
C ASN A 96 2.79 2.17 7.50
N LYS A 97 2.60 3.12 8.42
CA LYS A 97 2.44 4.56 8.12
C LYS A 97 3.58 5.15 7.29
N GLY A 98 4.83 4.83 7.63
CA GLY A 98 6.01 5.34 6.93
C GLY A 98 6.17 4.73 5.53
N VAL A 99 5.92 3.43 5.38
CA VAL A 99 5.90 2.77 4.08
C VAL A 99 4.74 3.32 3.24
N PHE A 100 3.56 3.51 3.82
CA PHE A 100 2.41 4.09 3.12
C PHE A 100 2.70 5.50 2.61
N GLN A 101 3.41 6.34 3.36
CA GLN A 101 3.87 7.64 2.87
C GLN A 101 4.73 7.51 1.60
N ALA A 102 5.62 6.51 1.53
CA ALA A 102 6.40 6.25 0.32
C ALA A 102 5.51 5.77 -0.84
N MET A 103 4.49 4.93 -0.58
CA MET A 103 3.56 4.44 -1.61
C MET A 103 2.77 5.56 -2.28
N LEU A 104 2.47 6.66 -1.59
CA LEU A 104 1.79 7.82 -2.16
C LEU A 104 2.63 8.55 -3.23
N TRP A 105 3.92 8.25 -3.35
CA TRP A 105 4.81 8.82 -4.36
C TRP A 105 4.77 8.08 -5.71
N TYR A 106 3.77 7.23 -5.93
CA TYR A 106 3.61 6.36 -7.08
C TYR A 106 4.01 6.96 -8.44
N ASN A 107 3.69 8.24 -8.69
CA ASN A 107 4.02 8.89 -9.96
C ASN A 107 5.36 9.64 -9.96
N LYS A 108 6.06 9.68 -8.83
CA LYS A 108 7.36 10.37 -8.74
C LYS A 108 8.47 9.54 -9.38
N PHE A 109 8.36 8.22 -9.26
CA PHE A 109 9.31 7.27 -9.83
C PHE A 109 8.62 6.47 -10.93
N LYS A 110 9.27 6.35 -12.08
CA LYS A 110 8.76 5.60 -13.23
C LYS A 110 9.79 4.53 -13.57
N SER A 111 9.64 3.35 -13.00
CA SER A 111 10.46 2.19 -13.31
C SER A 111 9.60 0.99 -13.66
N ASP A 112 10.16 0.04 -14.43
CA ASP A 112 9.48 -1.22 -14.75
C ASP A 112 9.23 -2.02 -13.48
N GLU A 113 10.10 -1.91 -12.48
CA GLU A 113 9.95 -2.58 -11.20
C GLU A 113 8.72 -2.05 -10.44
N MET A 114 8.49 -0.74 -10.49
CA MET A 114 7.31 -0.12 -9.92
C MET A 114 6.04 -0.56 -10.63
N ALA A 115 6.03 -0.57 -11.96
CA ALA A 115 4.90 -1.07 -12.74
C ALA A 115 4.57 -2.52 -12.38
N ASN A 116 5.58 -3.38 -12.27
CA ASN A 116 5.42 -4.78 -11.87
C ASN A 116 4.90 -4.95 -10.44
N ALA A 117 5.30 -4.08 -9.50
CA ALA A 117 4.83 -4.14 -8.11
C ALA A 117 3.32 -3.88 -8.00
N THR A 118 2.77 -3.01 -8.84
CA THR A 118 1.34 -2.66 -8.80
C THR A 118 0.45 -3.52 -9.69
N ILE A 119 1.03 -4.20 -10.69
CA ILE A 119 0.26 -5.01 -11.66
C ILE A 119 -0.55 -6.11 -10.98
N LYS A 120 -0.02 -6.68 -9.90
CA LYS A 120 -0.70 -7.75 -9.15
C LYS A 120 -1.99 -7.26 -8.50
N ILE A 121 -1.94 -6.14 -7.78
CA ILE A 121 -3.10 -5.62 -7.05
C ILE A 121 -4.19 -5.10 -7.99
N PHE A 122 -3.81 -4.42 -9.07
CA PHE A 122 -4.77 -3.97 -10.07
C PHE A 122 -5.35 -5.14 -10.86
N GLY A 123 -4.52 -6.13 -11.23
CA GLY A 123 -4.97 -7.33 -11.93
C GLY A 123 -5.97 -8.17 -11.13
N ILE A 124 -5.82 -8.27 -9.80
CA ILE A 124 -6.79 -8.99 -8.97
C ILE A 124 -8.10 -8.23 -8.83
N LEU A 125 -8.06 -6.88 -8.75
CA LEU A 125 -9.28 -6.06 -8.74
C LEU A 125 -10.09 -6.25 -10.02
N HIS A 126 -9.45 -6.24 -11.20
CA HIS A 126 -10.11 -6.55 -12.47
C HIS A 126 -10.78 -7.92 -12.44
N LYS A 127 -10.07 -8.96 -12.01
CA LYS A 127 -10.61 -10.32 -11.90
C LYS A 127 -11.80 -10.44 -10.94
N ILE A 128 -11.81 -9.66 -9.85
CA ILE A 128 -12.94 -9.64 -8.90
C ILE A 128 -14.15 -8.94 -9.49
N LEU A 129 -13.95 -7.89 -10.29
CA LEU A 129 -15.01 -7.08 -10.88
C LEU A 129 -15.55 -7.69 -12.19
N GLU A 130 -14.74 -8.47 -12.93
CA GLU A 130 -15.12 -9.07 -14.22
C GLU A 130 -16.46 -9.85 -14.19
N PRO A 131 -16.73 -10.74 -13.18
CA PRO A 131 -17.99 -11.49 -13.15
C PRO A 131 -19.21 -10.68 -12.72
N LEU A 132 -19.07 -9.39 -12.37
CA LEU A 132 -20.17 -8.56 -11.87
C LEU A 132 -20.99 -7.88 -12.98
N ASN A 133 -20.76 -8.22 -14.26
CA ASN A 133 -21.45 -7.65 -15.40
C ASN A 133 -21.48 -6.11 -15.42
N ILE A 134 -20.31 -5.52 -15.17
CA ILE A 134 -20.08 -4.07 -15.16
C ILE A 134 -19.28 -3.71 -16.42
N SER A 135 -19.65 -2.62 -17.11
CA SER A 135 -18.93 -2.18 -18.30
C SER A 135 -17.46 -1.86 -18.00
N SER A 136 -16.55 -2.10 -18.94
CA SER A 136 -15.11 -1.93 -18.75
C SER A 136 -14.73 -0.49 -18.35
N ASN A 137 -15.44 0.51 -18.87
CA ASN A 137 -15.22 1.90 -18.47
C ASN A 137 -15.59 2.13 -17.01
N ASN A 138 -16.70 1.55 -16.55
CA ASN A 138 -17.12 1.67 -15.15
C ASN A 138 -16.16 0.93 -14.21
N VAL A 139 -15.57 -0.20 -14.63
CA VAL A 139 -14.54 -0.90 -13.84
C VAL A 139 -13.35 0.02 -13.53
N GLU A 140 -12.84 0.77 -14.52
CA GLU A 140 -11.75 1.73 -14.30
C GLU A 140 -12.15 2.87 -13.34
N HIS A 141 -13.36 3.38 -13.46
CA HIS A 141 -13.89 4.39 -12.54
C HIS A 141 -14.06 3.85 -11.11
N ILE A 142 -14.51 2.61 -10.97
CA ILE A 142 -14.64 1.94 -9.67
C ILE A 142 -13.26 1.77 -9.02
N ILE A 143 -12.26 1.30 -9.76
CA ILE A 143 -10.89 1.14 -9.25
C ILE A 143 -10.33 2.49 -8.77
N ARG A 144 -10.54 3.57 -9.52
CA ARG A 144 -10.15 4.93 -9.10
C ARG A 144 -10.87 5.38 -7.84
N THR A 145 -12.18 5.13 -7.76
CA THR A 145 -13.01 5.49 -6.60
C THR A 145 -12.53 4.75 -5.34
N LEU A 146 -12.34 3.44 -5.44
CA LEU A 146 -11.84 2.62 -4.34
C LEU A 146 -10.46 3.09 -3.88
N ARG A 147 -9.55 3.33 -4.82
CA ARG A 147 -8.21 3.82 -4.52
C ARG A 147 -8.26 5.17 -3.83
N SER A 148 -9.03 6.12 -4.37
CA SER A 148 -9.15 7.48 -3.80
C SER A 148 -9.72 7.44 -2.38
N PHE A 149 -10.73 6.60 -2.15
CA PHE A 149 -11.31 6.39 -0.83
C PHE A 149 -10.29 5.79 0.14
N LEU A 150 -9.67 4.66 -0.23
CA LEU A 150 -8.76 3.91 0.64
C LEU A 150 -7.51 4.73 0.99
N GLU A 151 -6.87 5.36 -0.01
CA GLU A 151 -5.70 6.20 0.22
C GLU A 151 -6.06 7.45 1.05
N GLY A 152 -7.14 8.13 0.73
CA GLY A 152 -7.58 9.33 1.44
C GLY A 152 -8.00 9.05 2.87
N PHE A 153 -8.79 8.00 3.10
CA PHE A 153 -9.24 7.62 4.44
C PHE A 153 -8.06 7.21 5.31
N SER A 154 -7.16 6.34 4.80
CA SER A 154 -5.95 5.92 5.51
C SER A 154 -5.02 7.09 5.84
N LEU A 155 -4.87 8.05 4.91
CA LEU A 155 -4.06 9.25 5.12
C LEU A 155 -4.61 10.09 6.29
N LEU A 156 -5.93 10.30 6.32
CA LEU A 156 -6.60 11.05 7.40
C LEU A 156 -6.46 10.35 8.75
N VAL A 157 -6.59 9.01 8.79
CA VAL A 157 -6.36 8.22 10.02
C VAL A 157 -4.91 8.37 10.48
N ASN A 158 -3.94 8.17 9.60
CA ASN A 158 -2.52 8.21 9.95
C ASN A 158 -2.06 9.59 10.46
N ASN A 159 -2.72 10.66 10.01
CA ASN A 159 -2.47 12.03 10.43
C ASN A 159 -3.34 12.49 11.62
N ASN A 160 -4.15 11.59 12.22
CA ASN A 160 -5.10 11.93 13.28
C ASN A 160 -6.03 13.12 12.91
N SER A 161 -6.47 13.17 11.64
CA SER A 161 -7.22 14.30 11.07
C SER A 161 -8.74 14.19 11.25
N PHE A 162 -9.25 13.11 11.84
CA PHE A 162 -10.67 13.00 12.18
C PHE A 162 -10.93 13.65 13.55
N GLY A 163 -11.55 14.83 13.54
CA GLY A 163 -11.82 15.60 14.77
C GLY A 163 -13.12 15.24 15.49
N ASN A 164 -14.01 14.46 14.87
CA ASN A 164 -15.28 14.05 15.49
C ASN A 164 -15.07 12.75 16.31
N PRO A 165 -15.63 12.63 17.54
CA PRO A 165 -15.44 11.48 18.41
C PRO A 165 -16.24 10.21 18.02
N ILE A 166 -16.75 10.12 16.81
CA ILE A 166 -17.36 8.88 16.30
C ILE A 166 -16.31 7.84 15.93
N SER A 167 -16.70 6.57 15.95
CA SER A 167 -15.81 5.45 15.62
C SER A 167 -15.27 5.55 14.19
N ILE A 168 -13.95 5.61 14.04
CA ILE A 168 -13.27 5.60 12.74
C ILE A 168 -13.58 4.31 11.99
N LYS A 169 -13.61 3.17 12.71
CA LYS A 169 -13.94 1.87 12.12
C LYS A 169 -15.36 1.85 11.56
N GLU A 170 -16.35 2.33 12.32
CA GLU A 170 -17.75 2.40 11.85
C GLU A 170 -17.87 3.33 10.64
N SER A 171 -17.13 4.44 10.62
CA SER A 171 -17.09 5.35 9.48
C SER A 171 -16.49 4.69 8.23
N PHE A 172 -15.44 3.89 8.39
CA PHE A 172 -14.85 3.11 7.30
C PHE A 172 -15.84 2.07 6.77
N ASP A 173 -16.45 1.30 7.67
CA ASP A 173 -17.42 0.25 7.34
C ASP A 173 -18.61 0.83 6.56
N LEU A 174 -19.20 1.91 7.05
CA LEU A 174 -20.32 2.60 6.40
C LEU A 174 -19.92 3.15 5.03
N SER A 175 -18.74 3.79 4.92
CA SER A 175 -18.27 4.34 3.65
C SER A 175 -18.05 3.25 2.62
N LEU A 176 -17.48 2.12 3.03
CA LEU A 176 -17.28 0.97 2.16
C LEU A 176 -18.63 0.37 1.72
N ASP A 177 -19.62 0.29 2.61
CA ASP A 177 -20.98 -0.16 2.27
C ASP A 177 -21.65 0.76 1.24
N ILE A 178 -21.51 2.08 1.38
CA ILE A 178 -22.02 3.06 0.41
C ILE A 178 -21.38 2.83 -0.97
N ILE A 179 -20.06 2.66 -1.02
CA ILE A 179 -19.33 2.43 -2.27
C ILE A 179 -19.75 1.10 -2.91
N ILE A 180 -19.80 0.00 -2.15
CA ILE A 180 -20.20 -1.32 -2.66
C ILE A 180 -21.64 -1.29 -3.17
N ASN A 181 -22.56 -0.64 -2.46
CA ASN A 181 -23.95 -0.52 -2.92
C ASN A 181 -24.05 0.35 -4.19
N GLY A 182 -23.20 1.40 -4.31
CA GLY A 182 -23.07 2.16 -5.55
C GLY A 182 -22.55 1.30 -6.71
N ILE A 183 -21.58 0.44 -6.47
CA ILE A 183 -21.06 -0.49 -7.49
C ILE A 183 -22.15 -1.47 -7.94
N LYS A 184 -22.92 -2.04 -7.01
CA LYS A 184 -24.05 -2.93 -7.34
C LYS A 184 -25.10 -2.28 -8.26
N SER A 185 -25.31 -0.99 -8.13
CA SER A 185 -26.25 -0.26 -8.98
C SER A 185 -25.77 -0.06 -10.43
N LEU A 186 -24.52 -0.38 -10.71
CA LEU A 186 -23.92 -0.32 -12.07
C LEU A 186 -23.94 -1.67 -12.80
N GLU A 187 -24.40 -2.75 -12.16
CA GLU A 187 -24.52 -4.06 -12.80
C GLU A 187 -25.56 -4.01 -13.92
N GLY A 188 -25.19 -4.48 -15.12
CA GLY A 188 -26.06 -4.50 -16.29
C GLY A 188 -26.40 -3.13 -16.88
N VAL A 189 -25.68 -2.08 -16.45
CA VAL A 189 -25.81 -0.72 -17.00
C VAL A 189 -24.64 -0.47 -17.96
N ASP A 190 -24.96 -0.18 -19.24
CA ASP A 190 -23.97 0.15 -20.29
C ASP A 190 -23.48 1.61 -20.18
#